data_eb1a3752da99fa50137f39b214359e23
#
_entry.id   eb1a3752da99fa50137f39b214359e23
#
_cell.length_a   1.000
_cell.length_b   1.000
_cell.length_c   1.000
_cell.angle_alpha   90.00
_cell.angle_beta   90.00
_cell.angle_gamma   90.00
#
_symmetry.space_group_name_H-M   'P 1'
#
loop_
_entity.id
_entity.type
_entity.pdbx_description
1 polymer ?
#
loop_
_entity_poly.entity_id
_entity_poly.type
_entity_poly.pdbx_seq_one_letter_code
_entity_poly.pdbx_strand_id
1 'polypeptide(L)'
;MSFALRTARLGRVVVVTKKERVDTATNLAQGGIAAVLSPEDSNQSHEQDTLESGAHLCDREVVKMVVEKGPLRIKDLMDIGVAFIHNEKTGQLDLGRE
;
A
#
# COMPACT_ATOMS: atom_id res chain seq x y z
N MET A 1 4.86 -5.70 -9.56
CA MET A 1 6.25 -5.48 -9.13
C MET A 1 6.65 -6.32 -7.91
N SER A 2 5.90 -6.34 -6.81
CA SER A 2 6.26 -7.10 -5.59
C SER A 2 6.50 -8.60 -5.83
N PHE A 3 5.71 -9.24 -6.68
CA PHE A 3 5.95 -10.64 -7.08
C PHE A 3 7.31 -10.80 -7.78
N ALA A 4 7.62 -9.94 -8.77
CA ALA A 4 8.88 -9.98 -9.50
C ALA A 4 10.10 -9.80 -8.57
N LEU A 5 10.02 -8.85 -7.63
CA LEU A 5 11.09 -8.60 -6.65
C LEU A 5 11.32 -9.80 -5.71
N ARG A 6 10.25 -10.44 -5.26
CA ARG A 6 10.35 -11.64 -4.42
C ARG A 6 10.93 -12.83 -5.19
N THR A 7 10.47 -13.03 -6.41
CA THR A 7 10.89 -14.16 -7.26
C THR A 7 12.32 -13.99 -7.77
N ALA A 8 12.82 -12.76 -7.92
CA ALA A 8 14.19 -12.46 -8.33
C ALA A 8 15.25 -13.03 -7.37
N ARG A 9 14.88 -13.34 -6.13
CA ARG A 9 15.75 -14.03 -5.16
C ARG A 9 15.91 -15.53 -5.47
N LEU A 10 15.01 -16.09 -6.26
CA LEU A 10 14.95 -17.53 -6.57
C LEU A 10 15.48 -17.85 -7.98
N GLY A 11 15.58 -16.82 -8.84
CA GLY A 11 16.02 -17.01 -10.21
C GLY A 11 15.90 -15.77 -11.07
N ARG A 12 16.10 -15.95 -12.38
CA ARG A 12 15.99 -14.87 -13.36
C ARG A 12 14.52 -14.51 -13.58
N VAL A 13 14.19 -13.24 -13.52
CA VAL A 13 12.85 -12.70 -13.75
C VAL A 13 12.89 -11.73 -14.92
N VAL A 14 11.92 -11.85 -15.81
CA VAL A 14 11.70 -10.91 -16.91
C VAL A 14 10.35 -10.23 -16.70
N VAL A 15 10.34 -8.91 -16.75
CA VAL A 15 9.12 -8.10 -16.72
C VAL A 15 8.84 -7.60 -18.12
N VAL A 16 7.69 -7.96 -18.67
CA VAL A 16 7.25 -7.53 -19.99
C VAL A 16 6.22 -6.42 -19.86
N THR A 17 6.44 -5.32 -20.56
CA THR A 17 5.54 -4.16 -20.58
C THR A 17 5.09 -3.85 -22.00
N LYS A 18 3.93 -3.21 -22.15
CA LYS A 18 3.38 -2.84 -23.45
C LYS A 18 4.14 -1.68 -24.11
N LYS A 19 4.73 -0.81 -23.29
CA LYS A 19 5.50 0.36 -23.70
C LYS A 19 6.81 0.42 -22.90
N GLU A 20 7.58 1.47 -23.10
CA GLU A 20 8.75 1.76 -22.28
C GLU A 20 8.39 1.79 -20.79
N ARG A 21 9.34 1.38 -19.94
CA ARG A 21 9.11 1.27 -18.49
C ARG A 21 8.57 2.56 -17.87
N VAL A 22 9.01 3.71 -18.36
CA VAL A 22 8.60 5.04 -17.89
C VAL A 22 7.18 5.41 -18.29
N ASP A 23 6.63 4.77 -19.33
CA ASP A 23 5.27 5.04 -19.85
C ASP A 23 4.23 4.05 -19.33
N THR A 24 4.54 3.32 -18.27
CA THR A 24 3.59 2.38 -17.67
C THR A 24 2.61 3.10 -16.76
N ALA A 25 1.38 2.58 -16.66
CA ALA A 25 0.37 3.09 -15.72
C ALA A 25 0.89 3.10 -14.27
N THR A 26 1.69 2.12 -13.89
CA THR A 26 2.31 2.06 -12.56
C THR A 26 3.25 3.24 -12.30
N ASN A 27 4.03 3.67 -13.30
CA ASN A 27 4.94 4.80 -13.15
C ASN A 27 4.21 6.15 -13.12
N LEU A 28 3.06 6.23 -13.80
CA LEU A 28 2.23 7.44 -13.86
C LEU A 28 1.19 7.51 -12.74
N ALA A 29 1.03 6.44 -11.96
CA ALA A 29 0.10 6.40 -10.86
C ALA A 29 0.49 7.40 -9.77
N GLN A 30 -0.50 8.15 -9.31
CA GLN A 30 -0.41 9.06 -8.18
C GLN A 30 -1.41 8.64 -7.12
N GLY A 31 -1.11 8.90 -5.87
CA GLY A 31 -2.00 8.63 -4.76
C GLY A 31 -1.27 8.20 -3.49
N GLY A 32 -2.05 8.02 -2.45
CA GLY A 32 -1.60 7.50 -1.17
C GLY A 32 -1.94 6.01 -1.00
N ILE A 33 -1.58 5.49 0.15
CA ILE A 33 -1.97 4.16 0.62
C ILE A 33 -2.65 4.34 1.97
N ALA A 34 -3.93 3.96 2.06
CA ALA A 34 -4.64 3.96 3.32
C ALA A 34 -4.22 2.75 4.17
N ALA A 35 -3.78 3.00 5.38
CA ALA A 35 -3.46 1.97 6.36
C ALA A 35 -3.39 2.56 7.77
N VAL A 36 -3.72 1.76 8.76
CA VAL A 36 -3.69 2.13 10.18
C VAL A 36 -2.25 2.13 10.68
N LEU A 37 -1.63 3.29 10.71
CA LEU A 37 -0.26 3.49 11.20
C LEU A 37 -0.19 4.41 12.42
N SER A 38 -1.23 5.21 12.66
CA SER A 38 -1.34 6.07 13.82
C SER A 38 -1.88 5.30 15.03
N PRO A 39 -1.38 5.54 16.25
CA PRO A 39 -1.98 5.01 17.48
C PRO A 39 -3.37 5.61 17.79
N GLU A 40 -3.76 6.69 17.13
CA GLU A 40 -5.06 7.34 17.27
C GLU A 40 -6.14 6.70 16.38
N ASP A 41 -5.75 5.80 15.49
CA ASP A 41 -6.62 5.10 14.54
C ASP A 41 -6.76 3.62 14.91
N SER A 42 -7.73 2.91 14.30
CA SER A 42 -7.95 1.50 14.54
C SER A 42 -8.36 0.74 13.29
N ASN A 43 -7.98 -0.54 13.23
CA ASN A 43 -8.41 -1.43 12.17
C ASN A 43 -9.95 -1.52 12.08
N GLN A 44 -10.65 -1.40 13.21
CA GLN A 44 -12.11 -1.45 13.24
C GLN A 44 -12.73 -0.23 12.56
N SER A 45 -12.19 0.98 12.84
CA SER A 45 -12.63 2.21 12.19
C SER A 45 -12.41 2.10 10.68
N HIS A 46 -11.20 1.77 10.26
CA HIS A 46 -10.84 1.65 8.85
C HIS A 46 -11.66 0.57 8.11
N GLU A 47 -11.96 -0.58 8.76
CA GLU A 47 -12.86 -1.61 8.22
C GLU A 47 -14.25 -1.05 8.00
N GLN A 48 -14.80 -0.34 9.00
CA GLN A 48 -16.15 0.23 8.94
C GLN A 48 -16.27 1.27 7.83
N ASP A 49 -15.33 2.21 7.76
CA ASP A 49 -15.30 3.26 6.75
C ASP A 49 -15.21 2.68 5.33
N THR A 50 -14.39 1.63 5.17
CA THR A 50 -14.25 0.91 3.89
C THR A 50 -15.57 0.23 3.48
N LEU A 51 -16.27 -0.41 4.42
CA LEU A 51 -17.55 -1.07 4.16
C LEU A 51 -18.66 -0.06 3.82
N GLU A 52 -18.70 1.07 4.53
CA GLU A 52 -19.66 2.16 4.27
C GLU A 52 -19.42 2.79 2.89
N SER A 53 -18.17 3.15 2.58
CA SER A 53 -17.79 3.70 1.28
C SER A 53 -18.06 2.73 0.13
N GLY A 54 -17.92 1.45 0.38
CA GLY A 54 -18.20 0.37 -0.57
C GLY A 54 -19.68 0.07 -0.81
N ALA A 55 -20.61 0.80 -0.15
CA ALA A 55 -22.06 0.71 -0.34
C ALA A 55 -22.59 -0.75 -0.33
N HIS A 56 -22.12 -1.55 0.59
CA HIS A 56 -22.48 -2.98 0.77
C HIS A 56 -22.04 -3.92 -0.37
N LEU A 57 -21.18 -3.47 -1.28
CA LEU A 57 -20.63 -4.31 -2.35
C LEU A 57 -19.34 -5.04 -1.94
N CYS A 58 -18.80 -4.70 -0.77
CA CYS A 58 -17.56 -5.28 -0.27
C CYS A 58 -17.78 -6.66 0.37
N ASP A 59 -16.82 -7.55 0.15
CA ASP A 59 -16.67 -8.76 0.96
C ASP A 59 -15.98 -8.38 2.28
N ARG A 60 -16.70 -8.52 3.38
CA ARG A 60 -16.24 -8.11 4.72
C ARG A 60 -14.96 -8.82 5.16
N GLU A 61 -14.85 -10.13 4.89
CA GLU A 61 -13.67 -10.91 5.28
C GLU A 61 -12.43 -10.46 4.50
N VAL A 62 -12.62 -10.11 3.23
CA VAL A 62 -11.54 -9.56 2.40
C VAL A 62 -11.13 -8.17 2.90
N VAL A 63 -12.08 -7.28 3.21
CA VAL A 63 -11.78 -5.94 3.77
C VAL A 63 -10.98 -6.08 5.05
N LYS A 64 -11.45 -6.89 5.99
CA LYS A 64 -10.76 -7.15 7.26
C LYS A 64 -9.32 -7.63 7.04
N MET A 65 -9.14 -8.62 6.18
CA MET A 65 -7.81 -9.16 5.86
C MET A 65 -6.89 -8.11 5.26
N VAL A 66 -7.40 -7.24 4.38
CA VAL A 66 -6.62 -6.17 3.76
C VAL A 66 -6.21 -5.12 4.78
N VAL A 67 -7.15 -4.66 5.59
CA VAL A 67 -6.92 -3.66 6.64
C VAL A 67 -5.88 -4.15 7.65
N GLU A 68 -6.06 -5.37 8.18
CA GLU A 68 -5.14 -5.96 9.17
C GLU A 68 -3.71 -6.14 8.61
N LYS A 69 -3.57 -6.45 7.32
CA LYS A 69 -2.26 -6.66 6.69
C LYS A 69 -1.62 -5.39 6.15
N GLY A 70 -2.38 -4.30 6.03
CA GLY A 70 -1.93 -3.03 5.47
C GLY A 70 -0.60 -2.52 6.05
N PRO A 71 -0.51 -2.32 7.37
CA PRO A 71 0.71 -1.79 8.01
C PRO A 71 1.96 -2.63 7.71
N LEU A 72 1.83 -3.96 7.73
CA LEU A 72 2.93 -4.86 7.41
C LEU A 72 3.37 -4.73 5.95
N ARG A 73 2.42 -4.54 5.04
CA ARG A 73 2.75 -4.38 3.61
C ARG A 73 3.42 -3.05 3.31
N ILE A 74 3.06 -1.98 4.04
CA ILE A 74 3.76 -0.69 3.94
C ILE A 74 5.21 -0.84 4.41
N LYS A 75 5.43 -1.53 5.52
CA LYS A 75 6.78 -1.84 5.97
C LYS A 75 7.58 -2.62 4.91
N ASP A 76 7.00 -3.66 4.31
CA ASP A 76 7.64 -4.39 3.23
C ASP A 76 8.03 -3.47 2.05
N LEU A 77 7.20 -2.48 1.71
CA LEU A 77 7.50 -1.50 0.66
C LEU A 77 8.68 -0.60 1.04
N MET A 78 8.74 -0.15 2.29
CA MET A 78 9.87 0.63 2.80
C MET A 78 11.18 -0.18 2.77
N ASP A 79 11.12 -1.44 3.19
CA ASP A 79 12.27 -2.35 3.21
C ASP A 79 12.85 -2.62 1.80
N ILE A 80 12.05 -2.51 0.76
CA ILE A 80 12.50 -2.62 -0.64
C ILE A 80 12.84 -1.27 -1.29
N GLY A 81 12.83 -0.18 -0.52
CA GLY A 81 13.30 1.13 -0.94
C GLY A 81 12.24 2.07 -1.51
N VAL A 82 10.95 1.82 -1.27
CA VAL A 82 9.91 2.82 -1.60
C VAL A 82 10.04 3.99 -0.63
N ALA A 83 10.25 5.19 -1.18
CA ALA A 83 10.32 6.41 -0.40
C ALA A 83 8.91 6.95 -0.12
N PHE A 84 8.54 6.98 1.14
CA PHE A 84 7.35 7.69 1.61
C PHE A 84 7.74 9.07 2.13
N ILE A 85 6.78 9.99 2.16
CA ILE A 85 6.99 11.33 2.70
C ILE A 85 7.13 11.24 4.22
N HIS A 86 8.12 11.95 4.73
CA HIS A 86 8.36 12.05 6.17
C HIS A 86 8.19 13.52 6.61
N ASN A 87 7.66 13.69 7.79
CA ASN A 87 7.61 14.99 8.44
C ASN A 87 9.03 15.46 8.75
N GLU A 88 9.43 16.60 8.19
CA GLU A 88 10.81 17.13 8.31
C GLU A 88 11.22 17.42 9.74
N LYS A 89 10.26 17.70 10.64
CA LYS A 89 10.54 18.05 12.04
C LYS A 89 10.68 16.83 12.94
N THR A 90 9.90 15.77 12.68
CA THR A 90 9.86 14.59 13.55
C THR A 90 10.61 13.39 12.97
N GLY A 91 10.88 13.39 11.68
CA GLY A 91 11.45 12.25 10.96
C GLY A 91 10.50 11.05 10.82
N GLN A 92 9.27 11.15 11.30
CA GLN A 92 8.25 10.13 11.18
C GLN A 92 7.53 10.22 9.84
N LEU A 93 6.84 9.15 9.44
CA LEU A 93 5.98 9.16 8.27
C LEU A 93 4.96 10.31 8.36
N ASP A 94 4.78 11.03 7.27
CA ASP A 94 3.76 12.06 7.17
C ASP A 94 2.43 11.37 6.85
N LEU A 95 1.56 11.27 7.86
CA LEU A 95 0.27 10.59 7.78
C LEU A 95 -0.82 11.63 7.48
N GLY A 96 -1.48 11.49 6.33
CA GLY A 96 -2.70 12.23 6.03
C GLY A 96 -3.89 11.70 6.85
N ARG A 97 -4.84 12.57 7.15
CA ARG A 97 -6.18 12.19 7.60
C ARG A 97 -7.13 12.27 6.40
N GLU A 98 -7.85 11.21 6.17
CA GLU A 98 -8.97 11.19 5.21
C GLU A 98 -10.30 11.21 5.96
#